data_a6ec0afa4f4c9c798e3b9ac8151549e2
#
_entry.id   a6ec0afa4f4c9c798e3b9ac8151549e2
#
_cell.length_a   1.000
_cell.length_b   1.000
_cell.length_c   1.000
_cell.angle_alpha   90.00
_cell.angle_beta   90.00
_cell.angle_gamma   90.00
#
_symmetry.space_group_name_H-M   'P 1'
#
loop_
_entity.id
_entity.type
_entity.pdbx_description
1 polymer ?
#
loop_
_entity_poly.entity_id
_entity_poly.type
_entity_poly.pdbx_seq_one_letter_code
_entity_poly.pdbx_strand_id
1 'polypeptide(L)'
;DDAAGEAFDKVARLLGLGYPGGPAIQAVADTGDATRFRLPKGRISLPGGGFHPYDFSFSGLKTAMLRTVETLRQTTDSLPLADLAASFEQVVADVLVQRSLRCAADHGVQQLVMVGGVAANRRLRQSMLEQAKQRGIAVSIAPLAFCTDNAAMIGAAALMRLGQNAACTSLESGVAARWPLDQANALYTPDPPF
;
A
#
# COMPACT_ATOMS: atom_id res chain seq x y z
N ASP A 1 4.99 -12.27 1.00
CA ASP A 1 4.24 -11.49 1.98
C ASP A 1 3.06 -10.77 1.33
N ASP A 2 2.03 -10.46 2.11
CA ASP A 2 0.83 -9.82 1.59
C ASP A 2 1.11 -8.33 1.27
N ALA A 3 0.79 -7.91 0.05
CA ALA A 3 0.73 -6.49 -0.29
C ALA A 3 -0.40 -5.81 0.51
N ALA A 4 -0.29 -4.48 0.73
CA ALA A 4 -1.30 -3.75 1.51
C ALA A 4 -2.72 -3.93 0.95
N GLY A 5 -2.93 -3.85 -0.37
CA GLY A 5 -4.21 -4.09 -1.02
C GLY A 5 -4.76 -5.48 -0.74
N GLU A 6 -3.90 -6.49 -0.84
CA GLU A 6 -4.26 -7.88 -0.53
C GLU A 6 -4.65 -8.07 0.95
N ALA A 7 -3.99 -7.36 1.86
CA ALA A 7 -4.36 -7.36 3.28
C ALA A 7 -5.77 -6.78 3.50
N PHE A 8 -6.13 -5.69 2.80
CA PHE A 8 -7.49 -5.14 2.81
C PHE A 8 -8.52 -6.16 2.31
N ASP A 9 -8.27 -6.82 1.19
CA ASP A 9 -9.20 -7.83 0.62
C ASP A 9 -9.40 -9.03 1.55
N LYS A 10 -8.31 -9.52 2.16
CA LYS A 10 -8.36 -10.64 3.11
C LYS A 10 -9.13 -10.30 4.38
N VAL A 11 -8.93 -9.09 4.92
CA VAL A 11 -9.63 -8.63 6.13
C VAL A 11 -11.09 -8.30 5.83
N ALA A 12 -11.40 -7.67 4.70
CA ALA A 12 -12.78 -7.45 4.27
C ALA A 12 -13.55 -8.77 4.19
N ARG A 13 -12.96 -9.79 3.59
CA ARG A 13 -13.56 -11.14 3.53
C ARG A 13 -13.75 -11.75 4.93
N LEU A 14 -12.76 -11.61 5.84
CA LEU A 14 -12.86 -12.08 7.22
C LEU A 14 -14.02 -11.44 7.98
N LEU A 15 -14.25 -10.15 7.75
CA LEU A 15 -15.32 -9.36 8.39
C LEU A 15 -16.68 -9.52 7.69
N GLY A 16 -16.76 -10.28 6.58
CA GLY A 16 -17.98 -10.45 5.80
C GLY A 16 -18.38 -9.21 5.00
N LEU A 17 -17.42 -8.32 4.73
CA LEU A 17 -17.61 -7.14 3.89
C LEU A 17 -17.43 -7.49 2.41
N GLY A 18 -17.87 -6.62 1.52
CA GLY A 18 -17.81 -6.83 0.08
C GLY A 18 -16.41 -6.78 -0.52
N TYR A 19 -16.36 -6.89 -1.84
CA TYR A 19 -15.15 -6.71 -2.66
C TYR A 19 -15.36 -5.54 -3.64
N PRO A 20 -14.36 -4.73 -3.92
CA PRO A 20 -12.97 -4.74 -3.42
C PRO A 20 -12.86 -4.33 -1.94
N GLY A 21 -11.90 -4.97 -1.22
CA GLY A 21 -11.77 -4.84 0.22
C GLY A 21 -11.42 -3.43 0.71
N GLY A 22 -10.60 -2.69 -0.03
CA GLY A 22 -10.23 -1.31 0.33
C GLY A 22 -11.44 -0.40 0.52
N PRO A 23 -12.29 -0.19 -0.48
CA PRO A 23 -13.53 0.60 -0.36
C PRO A 23 -14.49 0.04 0.69
N ALA A 24 -14.63 -1.29 0.79
CA ALA A 24 -15.53 -1.92 1.74
C ALA A 24 -15.11 -1.66 3.20
N ILE A 25 -13.84 -1.83 3.52
CA ILE A 25 -13.26 -1.50 4.83
C ILE A 25 -13.43 -0.02 5.14
N GLN A 26 -13.06 0.87 4.21
CA GLN A 26 -13.14 2.32 4.40
C GLN A 26 -14.57 2.78 4.71
N ALA A 27 -15.57 2.27 3.99
CA ALA A 27 -16.97 2.64 4.20
C ALA A 27 -17.47 2.29 5.61
N VAL A 28 -17.06 1.14 6.15
CA VAL A 28 -17.46 0.69 7.49
C VAL A 28 -16.60 1.37 8.57
N ALA A 29 -15.34 1.64 8.31
CA ALA A 29 -14.40 2.28 9.24
C ALA A 29 -14.76 3.74 9.58
N ASP A 30 -15.51 4.43 8.71
CA ASP A 30 -15.86 5.85 8.89
C ASP A 30 -16.60 6.14 10.21
N THR A 31 -17.34 5.18 10.75
CA THR A 31 -18.12 5.32 11.99
C THR A 31 -17.48 4.63 13.19
N GLY A 32 -16.30 4.01 13.00
CA GLY A 32 -15.65 3.19 14.02
C GLY A 32 -14.57 3.94 14.81
N ASP A 33 -14.30 3.42 16.01
CA ASP A 33 -13.18 3.85 16.84
C ASP A 33 -11.90 3.11 16.45
N ALA A 34 -10.98 3.83 15.81
CA ALA A 34 -9.70 3.30 15.36
C ALA A 34 -8.73 2.92 16.50
N THR A 35 -9.03 3.30 17.75
CA THR A 35 -8.18 3.04 18.92
C THR A 35 -8.62 1.81 19.71
N ARG A 36 -9.81 1.27 19.41
CA ARG A 36 -10.42 0.19 20.20
C ARG A 36 -9.63 -1.11 20.19
N PHE A 37 -9.03 -1.48 19.06
CA PHE A 37 -8.26 -2.72 18.94
C PHE A 37 -6.79 -2.43 18.67
N ARG A 38 -5.91 -2.93 19.54
CA ARG A 38 -4.46 -2.83 19.34
C ARG A 38 -3.98 -3.95 18.44
N LEU A 39 -3.66 -3.62 17.20
CA LEU A 39 -3.17 -4.55 16.19
C LEU A 39 -1.65 -4.39 15.98
N PRO A 40 -0.94 -5.47 15.58
CA PRO A 40 0.49 -5.41 15.37
C PRO A 40 0.88 -4.53 14.17
N LYS A 41 1.95 -3.76 14.31
CA LYS A 41 2.45 -2.84 13.28
C LYS A 41 3.38 -3.49 12.24
N GLY A 42 3.25 -4.79 11.99
CA GLY A 42 3.95 -5.48 10.90
C GLY A 42 5.48 -5.34 10.90
N ARG A 43 6.12 -5.34 12.06
CA ARG A 43 7.58 -5.23 12.18
C ARG A 43 8.27 -6.51 11.75
N ILE A 44 9.34 -6.38 10.98
CA ILE A 44 10.22 -7.50 10.59
C ILE A 44 11.45 -7.49 11.51
N SER A 45 11.69 -8.61 12.22
CA SER A 45 12.84 -8.76 13.11
C SER A 45 14.13 -8.97 12.32
N LEU A 46 15.21 -8.39 12.83
CA LEU A 46 16.56 -8.61 12.30
C LEU A 46 17.26 -9.77 13.04
N PRO A 47 18.13 -10.53 12.36
CA PRO A 47 18.86 -11.66 12.98
C PRO A 47 19.71 -11.27 14.20
N GLY A 48 20.21 -10.02 14.26
CA GLY A 48 20.99 -9.48 15.36
C GLY A 48 20.19 -8.76 16.45
N GLY A 49 18.86 -8.85 16.43
CA GLY A 49 17.95 -8.10 17.29
C GLY A 49 17.50 -6.76 16.69
N GLY A 50 16.40 -6.21 17.23
CA GLY A 50 15.77 -5.03 16.67
C GLY A 50 14.87 -5.34 15.47
N PHE A 51 14.49 -4.29 14.72
CA PHE A 51 13.56 -4.39 13.60
C PHE A 51 14.08 -3.66 12.37
N HIS A 52 13.72 -4.18 11.20
CA HIS A 52 14.02 -3.55 9.93
C HIS A 52 13.50 -2.10 9.91
N PRO A 53 14.32 -1.10 9.54
CA PRO A 53 13.93 0.31 9.68
C PRO A 53 12.79 0.70 8.74
N TYR A 54 12.72 0.12 7.55
CA TYR A 54 11.77 0.49 6.50
C TYR A 54 10.82 -0.64 6.09
N ASP A 55 11.30 -1.89 6.13
CA ASP A 55 10.50 -3.04 5.71
C ASP A 55 9.40 -3.36 6.73
N PHE A 56 8.33 -3.93 6.22
CA PHE A 56 7.16 -4.33 7.00
C PHE A 56 6.47 -5.53 6.35
N SER A 57 5.61 -6.20 7.11
CA SER A 57 4.82 -7.36 6.67
C SER A 57 3.40 -7.25 7.20
N PHE A 58 2.42 -7.49 6.35
CA PHE A 58 1.01 -7.53 6.75
C PHE A 58 0.48 -8.94 7.03
N SER A 59 1.26 -10.01 6.80
CA SER A 59 0.86 -11.39 7.11
C SER A 59 0.46 -11.58 8.58
N GLY A 60 1.25 -11.02 9.50
CA GLY A 60 0.94 -11.06 10.93
C GLY A 60 -0.31 -10.28 11.31
N LEU A 61 -0.61 -9.20 10.60
CA LEU A 61 -1.80 -8.38 10.83
C LEU A 61 -3.10 -9.14 10.51
N LYS A 62 -3.14 -9.88 9.40
CA LYS A 62 -4.26 -10.77 9.05
C LYS A 62 -4.51 -11.80 10.16
N THR A 63 -3.47 -12.46 10.64
CA THR A 63 -3.58 -13.47 11.70
C THR A 63 -4.07 -12.86 13.01
N ALA A 64 -3.61 -11.65 13.35
CA ALA A 64 -4.08 -10.93 14.53
C ALA A 64 -5.56 -10.56 14.40
N MET A 65 -6.00 -10.08 13.25
CA MET A 65 -7.41 -9.79 12.99
C MET A 65 -8.27 -11.06 13.12
N LEU A 66 -7.84 -12.19 12.55
CA LEU A 66 -8.55 -13.46 12.67
C LEU A 66 -8.75 -13.85 14.14
N ARG A 67 -7.67 -13.84 14.93
CA ARG A 67 -7.74 -14.17 16.36
C ARG A 67 -8.65 -13.21 17.14
N THR A 68 -8.60 -11.92 16.84
CA THR A 68 -9.47 -10.92 17.47
C THR A 68 -10.95 -11.20 17.15
N VAL A 69 -11.28 -11.49 15.90
CA VAL A 69 -12.64 -11.83 15.48
C VAL A 69 -13.13 -13.13 16.12
N GLU A 70 -12.28 -14.16 16.18
CA GLU A 70 -12.62 -15.45 16.83
C GLU A 70 -12.89 -15.27 18.32
N THR A 71 -12.07 -14.49 19.04
CA THR A 71 -12.27 -14.18 20.45
C THR A 71 -13.58 -13.41 20.67
N LEU A 72 -13.86 -12.41 19.86
CA LEU A 72 -15.09 -11.62 19.98
C LEU A 72 -16.34 -12.47 19.72
N ARG A 73 -16.32 -13.38 18.74
CA ARG A 73 -17.44 -14.28 18.47
C ARG A 73 -17.80 -15.20 19.63
N GLN A 74 -16.85 -15.44 20.55
CA GLN A 74 -17.13 -16.23 21.76
C GLN A 74 -17.74 -15.40 22.90
N THR A 75 -17.63 -14.07 22.85
CA THR A 75 -17.98 -13.18 23.94
C THR A 75 -19.07 -12.16 23.60
N THR A 76 -19.41 -12.00 22.33
CA THR A 76 -20.41 -11.02 21.86
C THR A 76 -21.33 -11.61 20.82
N ASP A 77 -22.62 -11.25 20.87
CA ASP A 77 -23.62 -11.67 19.89
C ASP A 77 -23.43 -11.00 18.52
N SER A 78 -22.78 -9.84 18.49
CA SER A 78 -22.49 -9.11 17.24
C SER A 78 -21.07 -8.55 17.25
N LEU A 79 -20.41 -8.64 16.10
CA LEU A 79 -19.06 -8.07 15.92
C LEU A 79 -19.13 -6.55 15.79
N PRO A 80 -18.24 -5.80 16.47
CA PRO A 80 -18.10 -4.37 16.31
C PRO A 80 -17.33 -4.06 15.01
N LEU A 81 -17.99 -4.29 13.86
CA LEU A 81 -17.37 -4.25 12.54
C LEU A 81 -16.73 -2.89 12.22
N ALA A 82 -17.39 -1.79 12.63
CA ALA A 82 -16.88 -0.45 12.39
C ALA A 82 -15.54 -0.22 13.10
N ASP A 83 -15.41 -0.62 14.38
CA ASP A 83 -14.19 -0.45 15.15
C ASP A 83 -13.07 -1.39 14.69
N LEU A 84 -13.42 -2.63 14.31
CA LEU A 84 -12.46 -3.56 13.73
C LEU A 84 -11.90 -3.02 12.40
N ALA A 85 -12.77 -2.54 11.53
CA ALA A 85 -12.38 -1.94 10.24
C ALA A 85 -11.53 -0.68 10.45
N ALA A 86 -11.94 0.22 11.35
CA ALA A 86 -11.22 1.46 11.66
C ALA A 86 -9.84 1.19 12.27
N SER A 87 -9.75 0.25 13.22
CA SER A 87 -8.46 -0.13 13.86
C SER A 87 -7.50 -0.78 12.86
N PHE A 88 -8.01 -1.63 11.96
CA PHE A 88 -7.22 -2.24 10.89
C PHE A 88 -6.70 -1.18 9.90
N GLU A 89 -7.60 -0.34 9.38
CA GLU A 89 -7.24 0.73 8.44
C GLU A 89 -6.21 1.69 9.02
N GLN A 90 -6.37 2.07 10.30
CA GLN A 90 -5.42 2.93 11.01
C GLN A 90 -4.02 2.32 11.08
N VAL A 91 -3.91 1.03 11.45
CA VAL A 91 -2.61 0.36 11.57
C VAL A 91 -1.92 0.27 10.21
N VAL A 92 -2.65 -0.05 9.13
CA VAL A 92 -2.07 -0.07 7.78
C VAL A 92 -1.57 1.31 7.38
N ALA A 93 -2.38 2.36 7.57
CA ALA A 93 -1.99 3.74 7.29
C ALA A 93 -0.77 4.16 8.11
N ASP A 94 -0.75 3.88 9.42
CA ASP A 94 0.37 4.18 10.32
C ASP A 94 1.67 3.54 9.85
N VAL A 95 1.64 2.26 9.47
CA VAL A 95 2.82 1.53 9.03
C VAL A 95 3.38 2.15 7.76
N LEU A 96 2.53 2.36 6.75
CA LEU A 96 2.95 2.93 5.46
C LEU A 96 3.50 4.35 5.63
N VAL A 97 2.82 5.20 6.39
CA VAL A 97 3.25 6.59 6.62
C VAL A 97 4.55 6.64 7.41
N GLN A 98 4.64 5.94 8.54
CA GLN A 98 5.82 5.98 9.41
C GLN A 98 7.07 5.45 8.71
N ARG A 99 6.95 4.36 7.94
CA ARG A 99 8.08 3.77 7.21
C ARG A 99 8.56 4.67 6.07
N SER A 100 7.63 5.20 5.28
CA SER A 100 7.97 6.11 4.18
C SER A 100 8.63 7.39 4.68
N LEU A 101 8.06 8.03 5.70
CA LEU A 101 8.59 9.27 6.24
C LEU A 101 9.93 9.07 6.97
N ARG A 102 10.12 7.92 7.64
CA ARG A 102 11.41 7.58 8.22
C ARG A 102 12.46 7.39 7.14
N CYS A 103 12.15 6.59 6.11
CA CYS A 103 13.05 6.37 4.98
C CYS A 103 13.44 7.70 4.31
N ALA A 104 12.47 8.57 4.05
CA ALA A 104 12.74 9.90 3.49
C ALA A 104 13.67 10.73 4.37
N ALA A 105 13.44 10.74 5.68
CA ALA A 105 14.29 11.49 6.62
C ALA A 105 15.71 10.94 6.69
N ASP A 106 15.85 9.61 6.81
CA ASP A 106 17.16 8.94 6.93
C ASP A 106 18.02 9.11 5.65
N HIS A 107 17.37 9.31 4.49
CA HIS A 107 18.03 9.53 3.19
C HIS A 107 18.03 11.00 2.72
N GLY A 108 17.58 11.95 3.54
CA GLY A 108 17.55 13.37 3.20
C GLY A 108 16.60 13.73 2.06
N VAL A 109 15.60 12.91 1.79
CA VAL A 109 14.61 13.11 0.72
C VAL A 109 13.54 14.11 1.19
N GLN A 110 13.32 15.14 0.39
CA GLN A 110 12.39 16.23 0.70
C GLN A 110 11.06 16.14 -0.07
N GLN A 111 10.94 15.19 -0.97
CA GLN A 111 9.75 15.00 -1.79
C GLN A 111 9.37 13.52 -1.89
N LEU A 112 8.11 13.20 -1.64
CA LEU A 112 7.54 11.86 -1.79
C LEU A 112 6.42 11.86 -2.82
N VAL A 113 6.31 10.76 -3.55
CA VAL A 113 5.18 10.52 -4.47
C VAL A 113 4.43 9.28 -4.01
N MET A 114 3.12 9.38 -3.85
CA MET A 114 2.25 8.28 -3.44
C MET A 114 1.31 7.91 -4.58
N VAL A 115 1.41 6.67 -5.06
CA VAL A 115 0.68 6.12 -6.20
C VAL A 115 0.17 4.70 -5.92
N GLY A 116 -0.62 4.14 -6.83
CA GLY A 116 -1.15 2.78 -6.74
C GLY A 116 -2.49 2.69 -6.01
N GLY A 117 -3.14 1.51 -6.04
CA GLY A 117 -4.52 1.32 -5.56
C GLY A 117 -4.75 1.72 -4.11
N VAL A 118 -3.82 1.39 -3.22
CA VAL A 118 -3.92 1.74 -1.79
C VAL A 118 -3.79 3.25 -1.54
N ALA A 119 -3.15 3.99 -2.47
CA ALA A 119 -3.10 5.46 -2.42
C ALA A 119 -4.48 6.12 -2.59
N ALA A 120 -5.53 5.38 -2.96
CA ALA A 120 -6.90 5.87 -2.96
C ALA A 120 -7.50 5.95 -1.55
N ASN A 121 -6.93 5.26 -0.55
CA ASN A 121 -7.46 5.24 0.81
C ASN A 121 -7.38 6.63 1.47
N ARG A 122 -8.53 7.11 1.98
CA ARG A 122 -8.66 8.48 2.54
C ARG A 122 -7.82 8.68 3.79
N ARG A 123 -7.82 7.72 4.71
CA ARG A 123 -7.05 7.79 5.97
C ARG A 123 -5.56 7.84 5.70
N LEU A 124 -5.08 6.99 4.78
CA LEU A 124 -3.68 6.98 4.37
C LEU A 124 -3.26 8.33 3.76
N ARG A 125 -4.08 8.90 2.85
CA ARG A 125 -3.82 10.22 2.24
C ARG A 125 -3.72 11.31 3.28
N GLN A 126 -4.72 11.40 4.15
CA GLN A 126 -4.77 12.41 5.19
C GLN A 126 -3.57 12.30 6.13
N SER A 127 -3.33 11.11 6.67
CA SER A 127 -2.22 10.86 7.59
C SER A 127 -0.85 11.15 6.95
N MET A 128 -0.66 10.80 5.66
CA MET A 128 0.57 11.10 4.93
C MET A 128 0.79 12.60 4.78
N LEU A 129 -0.23 13.35 4.35
CA LEU A 129 -0.13 14.79 4.16
C LEU A 129 0.15 15.53 5.48
N GLU A 130 -0.58 15.18 6.55
CA GLU A 130 -0.41 15.80 7.87
C GLU A 130 0.99 15.54 8.46
N GLN A 131 1.43 14.29 8.46
CA GLN A 131 2.71 13.92 9.07
C GLN A 131 3.92 14.36 8.23
N ALA A 132 3.81 14.36 6.90
CA ALA A 132 4.85 14.88 6.02
C ALA A 132 5.01 16.39 6.16
N LYS A 133 3.91 17.14 6.24
CA LYS A 133 3.93 18.58 6.50
C LYS A 133 4.66 18.94 7.80
N GLN A 134 4.44 18.18 8.88
CA GLN A 134 5.13 18.36 10.15
C GLN A 134 6.65 18.15 10.05
N ARG A 135 7.11 17.39 9.06
CA ARG A 135 8.54 17.08 8.80
C ARG A 135 9.14 17.90 7.67
N GLY A 136 8.39 18.84 7.09
CA GLY A 136 8.86 19.65 5.95
C GLY A 136 9.04 18.84 4.66
N ILE A 137 8.39 17.68 4.52
CA ILE A 137 8.46 16.83 3.34
C ILE A 137 7.28 17.14 2.43
N ALA A 138 7.54 17.48 1.17
CA ALA A 138 6.51 17.67 0.15
C ALA A 138 5.94 16.31 -0.30
N VAL A 139 4.62 16.21 -0.45
CA VAL A 139 3.97 14.98 -0.90
C VAL A 139 3.10 15.26 -2.12
N SER A 140 3.33 14.52 -3.19
CA SER A 140 2.46 14.47 -4.36
C SER A 140 1.67 13.15 -4.34
N ILE A 141 0.35 13.24 -4.38
CA ILE A 141 -0.53 12.06 -4.36
C ILE A 141 -1.28 12.01 -5.69
N ALA A 142 -1.28 10.83 -6.33
CA ALA A 142 -2.03 10.65 -7.57
C ALA A 142 -3.53 10.98 -7.39
N PRO A 143 -4.17 11.67 -8.36
CA PRO A 143 -5.62 11.79 -8.41
C PRO A 143 -6.29 10.41 -8.31
N LEU A 144 -7.48 10.34 -7.69
CA LEU A 144 -8.17 9.06 -7.45
C LEU A 144 -8.36 8.24 -8.72
N ALA A 145 -8.67 8.90 -9.83
CA ALA A 145 -8.86 8.26 -11.13
C ALA A 145 -7.60 7.56 -11.68
N PHE A 146 -6.42 7.90 -11.16
CA PHE A 146 -5.13 7.33 -11.58
C PHE A 146 -4.48 6.44 -10.51
N CYS A 147 -5.18 6.15 -9.43
CA CYS A 147 -4.68 5.24 -8.37
C CYS A 147 -4.79 3.77 -8.76
N THR A 148 -5.77 3.40 -9.59
CA THR A 148 -5.95 2.04 -10.11
C THR A 148 -5.43 1.94 -11.55
N ASP A 149 -5.35 0.73 -12.08
CA ASP A 149 -4.91 0.47 -13.44
C ASP A 149 -5.73 1.26 -14.45
N ASN A 150 -5.06 1.97 -15.35
CA ASN A 150 -5.72 2.78 -16.35
C ASN A 150 -4.86 2.92 -17.60
N ALA A 151 -5.50 3.14 -18.76
CA ALA A 151 -4.82 3.26 -20.03
C ALA A 151 -3.92 4.51 -20.13
N ALA A 152 -4.23 5.57 -19.38
CA ALA A 152 -3.45 6.81 -19.43
C ALA A 152 -2.03 6.61 -18.89
N MET A 153 -1.83 5.82 -17.82
CA MET A 153 -0.50 5.53 -17.29
C MET A 153 0.35 4.71 -18.27
N ILE A 154 -0.27 3.78 -19.00
CA ILE A 154 0.41 2.97 -20.00
C ILE A 154 0.78 3.85 -21.22
N GLY A 155 -0.15 4.69 -21.67
CA GLY A 155 0.11 5.64 -22.76
C GLY A 155 1.23 6.63 -22.39
N ALA A 156 1.25 7.15 -21.17
CA ALA A 156 2.31 8.04 -20.70
C ALA A 156 3.69 7.33 -20.70
N ALA A 157 3.76 6.11 -20.17
CA ALA A 157 4.98 5.32 -20.17
C ALA A 157 5.48 5.03 -21.61
N ALA A 158 4.55 4.69 -22.53
CA ALA A 158 4.88 4.48 -23.93
C ALA A 158 5.43 5.74 -24.60
N LEU A 159 4.80 6.91 -24.37
CA LEU A 159 5.27 8.19 -24.93
C LEU A 159 6.68 8.55 -24.42
N MET A 160 6.97 8.33 -23.15
CA MET A 160 8.30 8.56 -22.58
C MET A 160 9.36 7.67 -23.27
N ARG A 161 9.04 6.41 -23.53
CA ARG A 161 9.94 5.49 -24.23
C ARG A 161 10.15 5.86 -25.69
N LEU A 162 9.07 6.21 -26.40
CA LEU A 162 9.15 6.69 -27.79
C LEU A 162 10.05 7.94 -27.91
N GLY A 163 9.93 8.86 -26.95
CA GLY A 163 10.78 10.06 -26.89
C GLY A 163 12.28 9.77 -26.66
N GLN A 164 12.61 8.59 -26.14
CA GLN A 164 13.98 8.11 -25.94
C GLN A 164 14.47 7.18 -27.05
N ASN A 165 13.74 7.05 -28.16
CA ASN A 165 13.97 6.09 -29.23
C ASN A 165 14.03 4.61 -28.79
N ALA A 166 13.44 4.31 -27.63
CA ALA A 166 13.36 2.95 -27.07
C ALA A 166 12.03 2.27 -27.42
N ALA A 167 11.58 2.39 -28.66
CA ALA A 167 10.35 1.74 -29.11
C ALA A 167 10.59 0.25 -29.35
N CYS A 168 9.67 -0.59 -28.86
CA CYS A 168 9.63 -1.98 -29.26
C CYS A 168 9.19 -2.08 -30.73
N THR A 169 9.97 -2.74 -31.56
CA THR A 169 9.70 -2.91 -32.97
C THR A 169 9.09 -4.27 -33.29
N SER A 170 9.05 -5.19 -32.35
CA SER A 170 8.50 -6.53 -32.54
C SER A 170 7.04 -6.62 -32.17
N LEU A 171 6.21 -7.17 -33.05
CA LEU A 171 4.83 -7.55 -32.72
C LEU A 171 4.74 -8.90 -32.03
N GLU A 172 5.86 -9.60 -31.86
CA GLU A 172 5.97 -10.89 -31.17
C GLU A 172 6.23 -10.75 -29.66
N SER A 173 5.93 -9.60 -29.08
CA SER A 173 6.12 -9.37 -27.66
C SER A 173 5.23 -10.29 -26.82
N GLY A 174 5.84 -11.10 -25.98
CA GLY A 174 5.14 -11.94 -25.00
C GLY A 174 4.61 -11.15 -23.80
N VAL A 175 3.80 -11.82 -22.99
CA VAL A 175 3.30 -11.30 -21.71
C VAL A 175 4.06 -11.98 -20.57
N ALA A 176 4.63 -11.20 -19.66
CA ALA A 176 5.25 -11.69 -18.43
C ALA A 176 4.36 -11.37 -17.24
N ALA A 177 3.85 -12.39 -16.54
CA ALA A 177 3.02 -12.23 -15.35
C ALA A 177 3.81 -11.69 -14.14
N ARG A 178 5.13 -11.90 -14.14
CA ARG A 178 6.06 -11.35 -13.15
C ARG A 178 7.27 -10.80 -13.89
N TRP A 179 7.58 -9.54 -13.59
CA TRP A 179 8.78 -8.88 -14.10
C TRP A 179 9.63 -8.42 -12.94
N PRO A 180 10.83 -8.99 -12.73
CA PRO A 180 11.74 -8.55 -11.69
C PRO A 180 12.13 -7.08 -11.87
N LEU A 181 12.20 -6.33 -10.76
CA LEU A 181 12.45 -4.88 -10.80
C LEU A 181 13.85 -4.54 -11.36
N ASP A 182 14.83 -5.39 -11.11
CA ASP A 182 16.19 -5.27 -11.67
C ASP A 182 16.22 -5.38 -13.20
N GLN A 183 15.34 -6.21 -13.78
CA GLN A 183 15.19 -6.33 -15.22
C GLN A 183 14.44 -5.15 -15.83
N ALA A 184 13.65 -4.41 -15.06
CA ALA A 184 12.96 -3.22 -15.56
C ALA A 184 13.93 -2.11 -15.99
N ASN A 185 15.12 -2.04 -15.40
CA ASN A 185 16.16 -1.09 -15.80
C ASN A 185 16.64 -1.31 -17.24
N ALA A 186 16.68 -2.55 -17.71
CA ALA A 186 17.04 -2.86 -19.10
C ALA A 186 16.08 -2.24 -20.14
N LEU A 187 14.84 -1.91 -19.72
CA LEU A 187 13.87 -1.22 -20.58
C LEU A 187 14.24 0.24 -20.87
N TYR A 188 15.10 0.83 -20.07
CA TYR A 188 15.49 2.25 -20.15
C TYR A 188 16.91 2.46 -20.65
N THR A 189 17.71 1.40 -20.79
CA THR A 189 19.00 1.49 -21.47
C THR A 189 18.74 1.47 -22.98
N PRO A 190 19.14 2.51 -23.73
CA PRO A 190 19.12 2.42 -25.18
C PRO A 190 20.04 1.26 -25.60
N ASP A 191 19.58 0.45 -26.55
CA ASP A 191 20.46 -0.52 -27.20
C ASP A 191 21.71 0.22 -27.69
N PRO A 192 22.92 -0.36 -27.49
CA PRO A 192 24.10 0.25 -28.05
C PRO A 192 23.91 0.44 -29.56
N PRO A 193 24.28 1.56 -30.12
CA PRO A 193 24.17 1.76 -31.57
C PRO A 193 24.98 0.66 -32.28
N PHE A 194 24.35 -0.01 -33.23
CA PHE A 194 24.96 -0.97 -34.11
C PHE A 194 26.07 -0.35 -34.92
#